data_f44f63578d006ec38c05b7709f8535cc
#
_entry.id   f44f63578d006ec38c05b7709f8535cc
#
_cell.length_a   1.000
_cell.length_b   1.000
_cell.length_c   1.000
_cell.angle_alpha   90.00
_cell.angle_beta   90.00
_cell.angle_gamma   90.00
#
_symmetry.space_group_name_H-M   'P 1'
#
loop_
_entity.id
_entity.type
_entity.pdbx_description
1 polymer ?
#
loop_
_entity_poly.entity_id
_entity_poly.type
_entity_poly.pdbx_seq_one_letter_code
_entity_poly.pdbx_strand_id
1 'polypeptide(L)'
;ASCIGCKTCQVACKDRRDIQVAGPRLRRVDTFECGTYPEVAMFHLNLSCNHCESPACVANCPTGAMYKDDDGTVQHDDEACIGCQTCVNSCPYGAPQFIEEDKIVQKCDTCRALREAGHEPVCVEACPMRAIEFGEMDDLRAAHPDAVSELPCTEPAATTTPNILIGASRGALLEDFNPVVL
;
A
#
# COMPACT_ATOMS: atom_id res chain seq x y z
N ALA A 1 -4.68 -11.98 7.02
CA ALA A 1 -5.82 -12.75 7.54
C ALA A 1 -6.63 -11.99 8.60
N SER A 2 -6.01 -11.09 9.37
CA SER A 2 -6.67 -10.41 10.52
C SER A 2 -7.46 -9.14 10.16
N CYS A 3 -7.40 -8.66 8.92
CA CYS A 3 -8.13 -7.47 8.50
C CYS A 3 -9.64 -7.74 8.42
N ILE A 4 -10.45 -6.85 9.03
CA ILE A 4 -11.92 -6.92 9.04
C ILE A 4 -12.60 -5.91 8.10
N GLY A 5 -11.84 -5.24 7.24
CA GLY A 5 -12.37 -4.29 6.27
C GLY A 5 -12.90 -2.96 6.83
N CYS A 6 -12.60 -2.62 8.09
CA CYS A 6 -13.18 -1.44 8.76
C CYS A 6 -12.72 -0.09 8.18
N LYS A 7 -11.73 -0.06 7.31
CA LYS A 7 -11.16 1.14 6.64
C LYS A 7 -10.58 2.22 7.57
N THR A 8 -10.48 2.00 8.89
CA THR A 8 -9.92 2.97 9.85
C THR A 8 -8.51 3.45 9.43
N CYS A 9 -7.63 2.54 9.00
CA CYS A 9 -6.29 2.88 8.52
C CYS A 9 -6.30 3.76 7.26
N GLN A 10 -7.29 3.61 6.38
CA GLN A 10 -7.48 4.43 5.19
C GLN A 10 -7.89 5.85 5.58
N VAL A 11 -8.84 5.99 6.51
CA VAL A 11 -9.29 7.29 7.01
C VAL A 11 -8.17 8.01 7.74
N ALA A 12 -7.49 7.33 8.68
CA ALA A 12 -6.37 7.89 9.43
C ALA A 12 -5.22 8.36 8.50
N CYS A 13 -4.96 7.64 7.40
CA CYS A 13 -3.96 8.05 6.40
C CYS A 13 -4.38 9.30 5.64
N LYS A 14 -5.66 9.40 5.24
CA LYS A 14 -6.21 10.59 4.56
C LYS A 14 -6.17 11.81 5.47
N ASP A 15 -6.60 11.66 6.71
CA ASP A 15 -6.60 12.71 7.72
C ASP A 15 -5.17 13.22 8.00
N ARG A 16 -4.22 12.31 8.22
CA ARG A 16 -2.80 12.66 8.43
C ARG A 16 -2.18 13.43 7.26
N ARG A 17 -2.61 13.16 6.03
CA ARG A 17 -2.10 13.77 4.79
C ARG A 17 -2.97 14.93 4.30
N ASP A 18 -3.97 15.32 5.07
CA ASP A 18 -4.95 16.38 4.76
C ASP A 18 -5.62 16.22 3.38
N ILE A 19 -5.86 14.98 2.95
CA ILE A 19 -6.54 14.69 1.69
C ILE A 19 -8.04 14.73 1.91
N GLN A 20 -8.66 15.89 1.76
CA GLN A 20 -10.09 16.12 2.02
C GLN A 20 -10.99 15.69 0.84
N VAL A 21 -10.44 15.65 -0.36
CA VAL A 21 -11.19 15.30 -1.58
C VAL A 21 -11.57 13.82 -1.63
N ALA A 22 -12.72 13.54 -2.24
CA ALA A 22 -13.13 12.17 -2.54
C ALA A 22 -12.22 11.57 -3.65
N GLY A 23 -11.97 10.27 -3.61
CA GLY A 23 -11.20 9.54 -4.61
C GLY A 23 -9.80 9.16 -4.12
N PRO A 24 -8.79 10.04 -4.08
CA PRO A 24 -7.43 9.67 -3.73
C PRO A 24 -7.28 8.99 -2.37
N ARG A 25 -6.56 7.85 -2.33
CA ARG A 25 -6.36 7.02 -1.13
C ARG A 25 -4.95 6.44 -1.14
N LEU A 26 -4.05 6.99 -0.32
CA LEU A 26 -2.66 6.51 -0.24
C LEU A 26 -2.55 5.16 0.47
N ARG A 27 -3.56 4.80 1.25
CA ARG A 27 -3.83 3.47 1.79
C ARG A 27 -5.27 3.12 1.47
N ARG A 28 -5.49 1.91 0.97
CA ARG A 28 -6.83 1.41 0.63
C ARG A 28 -7.08 0.04 1.24
N VAL A 29 -8.34 -0.27 1.44
CA VAL A 29 -8.80 -1.59 1.84
C VAL A 29 -9.80 -2.05 0.78
N ASP A 30 -9.39 -3.03 0.00
CA ASP A 30 -10.20 -3.65 -1.03
C ASP A 30 -10.81 -4.94 -0.48
N THR A 31 -12.03 -5.25 -0.90
CA THR A 31 -12.77 -6.44 -0.47
C THR A 31 -12.97 -7.37 -1.66
N PHE A 32 -12.79 -8.65 -1.43
CA PHE A 32 -12.95 -9.69 -2.44
C PHE A 32 -13.83 -10.81 -1.91
N GLU A 33 -14.70 -11.31 -2.77
CA GLU A 33 -15.41 -12.59 -2.59
C GLU A 33 -14.72 -13.65 -3.45
N CYS A 34 -14.69 -14.88 -2.96
CA CYS A 34 -14.08 -16.01 -3.65
C CYS A 34 -14.84 -17.31 -3.34
N GLY A 35 -14.68 -18.28 -4.24
CA GLY A 35 -15.37 -19.56 -4.14
C GLY A 35 -16.80 -19.53 -4.66
N THR A 36 -17.44 -20.70 -4.67
CA THR A 36 -18.81 -20.90 -5.14
C THR A 36 -19.63 -21.58 -4.03
N TYR A 37 -20.89 -21.16 -3.90
CA TYR A 37 -21.77 -21.75 -2.89
C TYR A 37 -21.79 -23.30 -2.97
N PRO A 38 -21.69 -24.02 -1.84
CA PRO A 38 -21.71 -23.53 -0.45
C PRO A 38 -20.35 -23.11 0.14
N GLU A 39 -19.26 -23.21 -0.61
CA GLU A 39 -17.90 -22.90 -0.16
C GLU A 39 -17.49 -21.48 -0.58
N VAL A 40 -18.14 -20.47 -0.01
CA VAL A 40 -17.85 -19.06 -0.26
C VAL A 40 -16.98 -18.48 0.85
N ALA A 41 -16.03 -17.64 0.50
CA ALA A 41 -15.22 -16.88 1.44
C ALA A 41 -15.14 -15.41 1.02
N MET A 42 -14.84 -14.54 2.00
CA MET A 42 -14.56 -13.13 1.79
C MET A 42 -13.26 -12.75 2.50
N PHE A 43 -12.48 -11.89 1.88
CA PHE A 43 -11.30 -11.34 2.53
C PHE A 43 -11.11 -9.86 2.20
N HIS A 44 -10.33 -9.18 3.04
CA HIS A 44 -10.00 -7.78 2.88
C HIS A 44 -8.50 -7.62 2.69
N LEU A 45 -8.11 -6.97 1.61
CA LEU A 45 -6.72 -6.68 1.29
C LEU A 45 -6.40 -5.22 1.59
N ASN A 46 -5.50 -4.98 2.54
CA ASN A 46 -5.04 -3.65 2.90
C ASN A 46 -3.74 -3.34 2.17
N LEU A 47 -3.75 -2.37 1.29
CA LEU A 47 -2.62 -1.98 0.47
C LEU A 47 -2.28 -0.49 0.61
N SER A 48 -0.99 -0.19 0.46
CA SER A 48 -0.44 1.15 0.26
C SER A 48 0.73 1.06 -0.72
N CYS A 49 1.64 2.03 -0.75
CA CYS A 49 2.90 1.88 -1.46
C CYS A 49 3.69 0.70 -0.86
N ASN A 50 4.20 -0.17 -1.73
CA ASN A 50 4.98 -1.34 -1.34
C ASN A 50 6.49 -1.04 -1.20
N HIS A 51 6.91 0.21 -1.41
CA HIS A 51 8.31 0.64 -1.32
C HIS A 51 9.27 -0.34 -2.01
N CYS A 52 8.95 -0.71 -3.25
CA CYS A 52 9.59 -1.77 -4.03
C CYS A 52 11.11 -1.65 -4.07
N GLU A 53 11.80 -2.80 -4.23
CA GLU A 53 13.25 -2.82 -4.43
C GLU A 53 13.62 -2.25 -5.80
N SER A 54 12.83 -2.57 -6.82
CA SER A 54 12.98 -2.05 -8.20
C SER A 54 11.77 -1.17 -8.56
N PRO A 55 11.69 0.08 -8.00
CA PRO A 55 10.49 0.89 -8.09
C PRO A 55 10.32 1.53 -9.48
N ALA A 56 9.35 1.06 -10.26
CA ALA A 56 9.05 1.60 -11.58
C ALA A 56 8.68 3.11 -11.55
N CYS A 57 8.08 3.57 -10.46
CA CYS A 57 7.76 4.99 -10.27
C CYS A 57 9.00 5.89 -10.14
N VAL A 58 10.09 5.37 -9.55
CA VAL A 58 11.39 6.08 -9.48
C VAL A 58 12.06 6.07 -10.84
N ALA A 59 12.14 4.88 -11.47
CA ALA A 59 12.80 4.73 -12.77
C ALA A 59 12.20 5.62 -13.88
N ASN A 60 10.90 5.92 -13.79
CA ASN A 60 10.18 6.69 -14.81
C ASN A 60 9.91 8.14 -14.40
N CYS A 61 10.38 8.63 -13.25
CA CYS A 61 10.17 10.01 -12.84
C CYS A 61 11.13 10.96 -13.60
N PRO A 62 10.62 11.87 -14.47
CA PRO A 62 11.50 12.70 -15.29
C PRO A 62 12.24 13.79 -14.51
N THR A 63 11.75 14.16 -13.34
CA THR A 63 12.34 15.22 -12.50
C THR A 63 13.13 14.67 -11.31
N GLY A 64 13.08 13.33 -11.09
CA GLY A 64 13.65 12.73 -9.89
C GLY A 64 12.85 12.98 -8.59
N ALA A 65 11.66 13.56 -8.68
CA ALA A 65 10.79 13.78 -7.53
C ALA A 65 10.44 12.48 -6.76
N MET A 66 10.34 11.36 -7.48
CA MET A 66 10.29 10.03 -6.85
C MET A 66 11.70 9.50 -6.72
N TYR A 67 12.10 9.12 -5.50
CA TYR A 67 13.43 8.59 -5.23
C TYR A 67 13.38 7.47 -4.19
N LYS A 68 14.40 6.63 -4.17
CA LYS A 68 14.60 5.63 -3.13
C LYS A 68 15.57 6.21 -2.10
N ASP A 69 15.16 6.22 -0.84
CA ASP A 69 15.96 6.74 0.27
C ASP A 69 16.89 5.66 0.83
N ASP A 70 17.87 6.08 1.65
CA ASP A 70 18.88 5.20 2.25
C ASP A 70 18.25 4.16 3.21
N ASP A 71 17.07 4.46 3.77
CA ASP A 71 16.29 3.52 4.60
C ASP A 71 15.51 2.47 3.76
N GLY A 72 15.75 2.43 2.44
CA GLY A 72 15.07 1.52 1.52
C GLY A 72 13.64 1.93 1.15
N THR A 73 13.10 2.98 1.74
CA THR A 73 11.75 3.46 1.38
C THR A 73 11.78 4.31 0.11
N VAL A 74 10.69 4.28 -0.66
CA VAL A 74 10.50 5.19 -1.80
C VAL A 74 9.83 6.45 -1.28
N GLN A 75 10.45 7.60 -1.49
CA GLN A 75 9.97 8.91 -1.06
C GLN A 75 9.52 9.77 -2.25
N HIS A 76 8.90 10.90 -1.96
CA HIS A 76 8.44 11.87 -2.95
C HIS A 76 8.79 13.29 -2.48
N ASP A 77 9.40 14.06 -3.37
CA ASP A 77 9.68 15.47 -3.19
C ASP A 77 8.59 16.30 -3.90
N ASP A 78 7.77 16.97 -3.08
CA ASP A 78 6.65 17.76 -3.58
C ASP A 78 7.13 19.00 -4.37
N GLU A 79 8.29 19.58 -4.04
CA GLU A 79 8.85 20.76 -4.72
C GLU A 79 9.40 20.42 -6.10
N ALA A 80 9.97 19.23 -6.27
CA ALA A 80 10.49 18.76 -7.55
C ALA A 80 9.37 18.18 -8.46
N CYS A 81 8.17 17.96 -7.93
CA CYS A 81 7.08 17.33 -8.66
C CYS A 81 6.41 18.30 -9.62
N ILE A 82 6.32 17.94 -10.90
CA ILE A 82 5.61 18.72 -11.95
C ILE A 82 4.21 18.19 -12.26
N GLY A 83 3.70 17.22 -11.50
CA GLY A 83 2.35 16.67 -11.68
C GLY A 83 2.13 15.86 -12.96
N CYS A 84 3.17 15.40 -13.64
CA CYS A 84 3.08 14.73 -14.95
C CYS A 84 2.41 13.34 -14.92
N GLN A 85 2.14 12.79 -13.73
CA GLN A 85 1.47 11.51 -13.48
C GLN A 85 2.19 10.27 -14.08
N THR A 86 3.42 10.38 -14.56
CA THR A 86 4.16 9.23 -15.09
C THR A 86 4.30 8.12 -14.04
N CYS A 87 4.55 8.48 -12.79
CA CYS A 87 4.63 7.52 -11.67
C CYS A 87 3.29 6.85 -11.34
N VAL A 88 2.16 7.54 -11.56
CA VAL A 88 0.81 6.96 -11.40
C VAL A 88 0.59 5.85 -12.43
N ASN A 89 0.95 6.13 -13.69
CA ASN A 89 0.78 5.18 -14.80
C ASN A 89 1.80 4.04 -14.76
N SER A 90 2.97 4.25 -14.16
CA SER A 90 4.04 3.24 -14.08
C SER A 90 3.88 2.27 -12.92
N CYS A 91 3.11 2.62 -11.89
CA CYS A 91 2.98 1.80 -10.69
C CYS A 91 1.95 0.68 -10.91
N PRO A 92 2.36 -0.60 -10.92
CA PRO A 92 1.40 -1.69 -11.14
C PRO A 92 0.40 -1.86 -9.98
N TYR A 93 0.72 -1.31 -8.81
CA TYR A 93 -0.15 -1.37 -7.62
C TYR A 93 -1.07 -0.15 -7.46
N GLY A 94 -0.97 0.86 -8.34
CA GLY A 94 -1.75 2.09 -8.25
C GLY A 94 -1.52 2.88 -6.95
N ALA A 95 -0.31 2.83 -6.38
CA ALA A 95 -0.02 3.47 -5.10
C ALA A 95 0.15 4.99 -5.17
N PRO A 96 0.82 5.59 -6.17
CA PRO A 96 0.82 7.04 -6.36
C PRO A 96 -0.56 7.54 -6.80
N GLN A 97 -1.02 8.63 -6.21
CA GLN A 97 -2.33 9.24 -6.48
C GLN A 97 -2.12 10.71 -6.85
N PHE A 98 -2.74 11.16 -7.93
CA PHE A 98 -2.71 12.57 -8.30
C PHE A 98 -3.74 13.36 -7.49
N ILE A 99 -3.32 14.46 -6.89
CA ILE A 99 -4.17 15.37 -6.12
C ILE A 99 -4.46 16.59 -6.97
N GLU A 100 -5.68 16.70 -7.48
CA GLU A 100 -6.10 17.73 -8.42
C GLU A 100 -5.96 19.16 -7.86
N GLU A 101 -6.22 19.33 -6.56
CA GLU A 101 -6.15 20.62 -5.89
C GLU A 101 -4.71 21.12 -5.80
N ASP A 102 -3.78 20.24 -5.45
CA ASP A 102 -2.36 20.57 -5.27
C ASP A 102 -1.55 20.50 -6.58
N LYS A 103 -2.12 19.88 -7.63
CA LYS A 103 -1.46 19.63 -8.93
C LYS A 103 -0.20 18.76 -8.81
N ILE A 104 -0.06 17.97 -7.76
CA ILE A 104 1.06 17.06 -7.52
C ILE A 104 0.57 15.63 -7.30
N VAL A 105 1.52 14.69 -7.36
CA VAL A 105 1.26 13.31 -6.98
C VAL A 105 1.62 13.13 -5.52
N GLN A 106 0.81 12.42 -4.78
CA GLN A 106 1.14 11.95 -3.43
C GLN A 106 1.12 10.43 -3.35
N LYS A 107 1.86 9.86 -2.41
CA LYS A 107 1.87 8.45 -2.08
C LYS A 107 2.20 8.22 -0.61
N CYS A 108 2.09 6.98 -0.13
CA CYS A 108 2.57 6.61 1.19
C CYS A 108 4.08 6.92 1.32
N ASP A 109 4.46 7.68 2.35
CA ASP A 109 5.83 8.01 2.75
C ASP A 109 6.26 7.24 4.00
N THR A 110 5.52 6.18 4.37
CA THR A 110 5.68 5.44 5.63
C THR A 110 5.53 6.32 6.89
N CYS A 111 4.85 7.47 6.78
CA CYS A 111 4.77 8.48 7.83
C CYS A 111 6.15 8.89 8.36
N ARG A 112 7.11 9.18 7.49
CA ARG A 112 8.53 9.42 7.79
C ARG A 112 8.72 10.32 9.02
N ALA A 113 8.04 11.47 9.05
CA ALA A 113 8.19 12.42 10.17
C ALA A 113 7.73 11.82 11.53
N LEU A 114 6.76 10.90 11.55
CA LEU A 114 6.36 10.20 12.77
C LEU A 114 7.43 9.18 13.18
N ARG A 115 7.98 8.42 12.23
CA ARG A 115 9.03 7.43 12.50
C ARG A 115 10.31 8.11 13.03
N GLU A 116 10.72 9.24 12.45
CA GLU A 116 11.83 10.05 12.91
C GLU A 116 11.61 10.58 14.34
N ALA A 117 10.37 10.80 14.74
CA ALA A 117 9.98 11.17 16.11
C ALA A 117 9.81 9.95 17.05
N GLY A 118 10.08 8.73 16.59
CA GLY A 118 9.98 7.50 17.38
C GLY A 118 8.57 6.93 17.50
N HIS A 119 7.64 7.33 16.62
CA HIS A 119 6.27 6.82 16.57
C HIS A 119 6.07 5.82 15.42
N GLU A 120 5.06 5.00 15.53
CA GLU A 120 4.61 4.13 14.47
C GLU A 120 3.90 4.92 13.35
N PRO A 121 3.84 4.38 12.11
CA PRO A 121 2.97 4.93 11.08
C PRO A 121 1.50 4.97 11.54
N VAL A 122 0.79 6.06 11.23
CA VAL A 122 -0.58 6.30 11.70
C VAL A 122 -1.55 5.14 11.39
N CYS A 123 -1.36 4.44 10.28
CA CYS A 123 -2.19 3.30 9.91
C CYS A 123 -1.94 2.05 10.76
N VAL A 124 -0.74 1.89 11.31
CA VAL A 124 -0.39 0.82 12.27
C VAL A 124 -1.08 1.11 13.60
N GLU A 125 -0.90 2.32 14.14
CA GLU A 125 -1.53 2.73 15.40
C GLU A 125 -3.05 2.70 15.34
N ALA A 126 -3.64 3.16 14.23
CA ALA A 126 -5.09 3.23 14.05
C ALA A 126 -5.75 1.87 13.83
N CYS A 127 -5.00 0.79 13.57
CA CYS A 127 -5.60 -0.51 13.27
C CYS A 127 -6.18 -1.18 14.54
N PRO A 128 -7.51 -1.33 14.68
CA PRO A 128 -8.10 -1.94 15.87
C PRO A 128 -7.75 -3.43 16.00
N MET A 129 -7.49 -4.09 14.87
CA MET A 129 -7.16 -5.51 14.81
C MET A 129 -5.66 -5.80 14.89
N ARG A 130 -4.81 -4.76 14.97
CA ARG A 130 -3.34 -4.90 14.90
C ARG A 130 -2.88 -5.77 13.71
N ALA A 131 -3.57 -5.62 12.58
CA ALA A 131 -3.35 -6.39 11.35
C ALA A 131 -2.31 -5.74 10.41
N ILE A 132 -1.70 -4.65 10.82
CA ILE A 132 -0.69 -3.92 10.05
C ILE A 132 0.54 -3.78 10.94
N GLU A 133 1.67 -4.18 10.39
CA GLU A 133 2.98 -4.03 11.01
C GLU A 133 3.89 -3.24 10.06
N PHE A 134 4.86 -2.57 10.59
CA PHE A 134 5.92 -1.86 9.88
C PHE A 134 7.26 -2.11 10.57
N GLY A 135 8.30 -2.41 9.82
CA GLY A 135 9.63 -2.69 10.37
C GLY A 135 10.59 -3.18 9.29
N GLU A 136 11.77 -3.59 9.73
CA GLU A 136 12.78 -4.18 8.85
C GLU A 136 12.26 -5.49 8.24
N MET A 137 12.48 -5.65 6.93
CA MET A 137 11.92 -6.78 6.19
C MET A 137 12.43 -8.13 6.69
N ASP A 138 13.66 -8.21 7.15
CA ASP A 138 14.24 -9.46 7.65
C ASP A 138 13.62 -9.86 8.99
N ASP A 139 13.36 -8.89 9.86
CA ASP A 139 12.68 -9.13 11.14
C ASP A 139 11.23 -9.56 10.90
N LEU A 140 10.53 -8.88 9.98
CA LEU A 140 9.16 -9.23 9.62
C LEU A 140 9.07 -10.62 8.96
N ARG A 141 10.01 -10.99 8.09
CA ARG A 141 10.08 -12.36 7.52
C ARG A 141 10.32 -13.42 8.59
N ALA A 142 11.18 -13.13 9.56
CA ALA A 142 11.43 -14.04 10.67
C ALA A 142 10.21 -14.23 11.57
N ALA A 143 9.45 -13.13 11.80
CA ALA A 143 8.22 -13.16 12.60
C ALA A 143 7.03 -13.82 11.86
N HIS A 144 7.00 -13.73 10.54
CA HIS A 144 5.89 -14.20 9.69
C HIS A 144 6.38 -15.12 8.56
N PRO A 145 6.91 -16.32 8.87
CA PRO A 145 7.51 -17.20 7.85
C PRO A 145 6.52 -17.71 6.79
N ASP A 146 5.23 -17.72 7.10
CA ASP A 146 4.16 -18.15 6.18
C ASP A 146 3.56 -17.00 5.35
N ALA A 147 4.06 -15.77 5.52
CA ALA A 147 3.57 -14.63 4.75
C ALA A 147 4.09 -14.67 3.32
N VAL A 148 3.24 -14.22 2.38
CA VAL A 148 3.55 -14.16 0.95
C VAL A 148 3.73 -12.73 0.49
N SER A 149 4.43 -12.51 -0.62
CA SER A 149 4.64 -11.17 -1.21
C SER A 149 3.65 -10.82 -2.32
N GLU A 150 2.81 -11.77 -2.73
CA GLU A 150 1.77 -11.60 -3.74
C GLU A 150 0.56 -12.48 -3.46
N LEU A 151 -0.58 -12.13 -4.04
CA LEU A 151 -1.82 -12.92 -4.05
C LEU A 151 -2.32 -13.04 -5.49
N PRO A 152 -3.20 -14.01 -5.81
CA PRO A 152 -3.81 -14.10 -7.13
C PRO A 152 -4.50 -12.81 -7.61
N CYS A 153 -5.01 -11.99 -6.67
CA CYS A 153 -5.63 -10.69 -6.95
C CYS A 153 -4.66 -9.50 -7.02
N THR A 154 -3.35 -9.72 -6.91
CA THR A 154 -2.32 -8.66 -6.99
C THR A 154 -1.44 -8.85 -8.21
N GLU A 155 -0.69 -7.79 -8.59
CA GLU A 155 0.35 -7.91 -9.58
C GLU A 155 1.48 -8.84 -9.10
N PRO A 156 2.13 -9.60 -10.01
CA PRO A 156 3.23 -10.49 -9.66
C PRO A 156 4.39 -9.75 -8.98
N ALA A 157 4.92 -10.31 -7.90
CA ALA A 157 6.03 -9.72 -7.15
C ALA A 157 7.30 -9.54 -7.99
N ALA A 158 7.52 -10.40 -8.99
CA ALA A 158 8.65 -10.31 -9.90
C ALA A 158 8.69 -8.99 -10.71
N THR A 159 7.57 -8.28 -10.85
CA THR A 159 7.47 -7.03 -11.62
C THR A 159 8.31 -5.90 -11.02
N THR A 160 8.30 -5.73 -9.71
CA THR A 160 9.00 -4.61 -9.03
C THR A 160 9.68 -5.01 -7.73
N THR A 161 9.65 -6.27 -7.36
CA THR A 161 10.15 -6.79 -6.07
C THR A 161 9.59 -5.95 -4.89
N PRO A 162 8.28 -6.06 -4.59
CA PRO A 162 7.63 -5.24 -3.56
C PRO A 162 8.10 -5.64 -2.15
N ASN A 163 8.37 -4.67 -1.30
CA ASN A 163 8.68 -4.88 0.12
C ASN A 163 7.36 -4.95 0.93
N ILE A 164 6.62 -6.03 0.72
CA ILE A 164 5.37 -6.33 1.40
C ILE A 164 5.34 -7.80 1.83
N LEU A 165 4.77 -8.04 3.00
CA LEU A 165 4.40 -9.37 3.48
C LEU A 165 2.90 -9.41 3.75
N ILE A 166 2.23 -10.41 3.23
CA ILE A 166 0.78 -10.59 3.35
C ILE A 166 0.50 -11.88 4.11
N GLY A 167 -0.03 -11.75 5.31
CA GLY A 167 -0.60 -12.87 6.06
C GLY A 167 -1.91 -13.31 5.41
N ALA A 168 -1.83 -14.17 4.40
CA ALA A 168 -2.96 -14.58 3.60
C ALA A 168 -3.94 -15.46 4.39
N SER A 169 -5.25 -15.25 4.19
CA SER A 169 -6.26 -16.23 4.55
C SER A 169 -6.36 -17.30 3.47
N ARG A 170 -6.96 -18.46 3.80
CA ARG A 170 -7.19 -19.53 2.81
C ARG A 170 -7.96 -19.02 1.58
N GLY A 171 -8.98 -18.17 1.78
CA GLY A 171 -9.75 -17.59 0.68
C GLY A 171 -8.92 -16.66 -0.21
N ALA A 172 -7.96 -15.93 0.35
CA ALA A 172 -7.12 -15.00 -0.41
C ALA A 172 -6.13 -15.69 -1.37
N LEU A 173 -5.94 -17.01 -1.22
CA LEU A 173 -5.08 -17.83 -2.08
C LEU A 173 -5.84 -18.51 -3.22
N LEU A 174 -7.15 -18.30 -3.33
CA LEU A 174 -7.96 -18.82 -4.42
C LEU A 174 -7.85 -17.94 -5.66
N GLU A 175 -7.90 -18.55 -6.84
CA GLU A 175 -7.82 -17.82 -8.13
C GLU A 175 -9.19 -17.28 -8.59
N ASP A 176 -10.29 -17.81 -8.06
CA ASP A 176 -11.68 -17.43 -8.38
C ASP A 176 -12.18 -16.31 -7.46
N PHE A 177 -11.63 -15.13 -7.59
CA PHE A 177 -11.99 -13.95 -6.78
C PHE A 177 -12.75 -12.90 -7.61
N ASN A 178 -13.66 -12.17 -6.94
CA ASN A 178 -14.37 -11.03 -7.50
C ASN A 178 -14.22 -9.82 -6.56
N PRO A 179 -13.86 -8.64 -7.08
CA PRO A 179 -13.82 -7.44 -6.28
C PRO A 179 -15.23 -7.01 -5.88
N VAL A 180 -15.42 -6.66 -4.61
CA VAL A 180 -16.68 -6.13 -4.09
C VAL A 180 -16.53 -4.63 -3.90
N VAL A 181 -17.37 -3.85 -4.55
CA VAL A 181 -17.45 -2.40 -4.37
C VAL A 181 -18.35 -2.10 -3.18
N LEU A 182 -17.75 -1.62 -2.08
CA LEU A 182 -18.44 -1.23 -0.82
C LEU A 182 -18.41 0.29 -0.65
#